data_f12ba18c3f7ee5ed53e104b7eb613f5f
#
_entry.id   f12ba18c3f7ee5ed53e104b7eb613f5f
#
_cell.length_a   1.000
_cell.length_b   1.000
_cell.length_c   1.000
_cell.angle_alpha   90.00
_cell.angle_beta   90.00
_cell.angle_gamma   90.00
#
_symmetry.space_group_name_H-M   'P 1'
#
loop_
_entity.id
_entity.type
_entity.pdbx_description
1 polymer ?
#
loop_
_entity_poly.entity_id
_entity_poly.type
_entity_poly.pdbx_seq_one_letter_code
_entity_poly.pdbx_strand_id
1 'polypeptide(L)'
;KTGIHRTTVYSVAKKLSQIGLIIQDLGQKVNYLVAAPPEKLISLFEKEEKELGERKKVAQTLAQELSCLQSEKHYSVPHIRFVEESRLEAYLYESYPRWANSLTKEDAVWRGFQDDSFTSRYEKWIDWTWKHHIQNNVRVEFFLNKAEIERSLLKKHPTRKMRLLPNDISFDSSFWVAGEYLIM
;
A
#
# COMPACT_ATOMS: atom_id res chain seq x y z
N LYS A 1 7.26 37.86 34.95
CA LYS A 1 6.71 36.58 35.50
C LYS A 1 5.95 35.91 34.34
N THR A 2 6.43 34.78 33.88
CA THR A 2 5.94 34.10 32.66
C THR A 2 4.69 33.25 32.88
N GLY A 3 4.19 33.11 34.13
CA GLY A 3 3.05 32.27 34.44
C GLY A 3 3.27 30.75 34.25
N ILE A 4 4.49 30.33 33.83
CA ILE A 4 4.82 28.91 33.58
C ILE A 4 5.25 28.26 34.89
N HIS A 5 4.75 27.02 35.11
CA HIS A 5 5.09 26.26 36.30
C HIS A 5 6.59 25.93 36.37
N ARG A 6 7.19 26.04 37.55
CA ARG A 6 8.66 25.91 37.73
C ARG A 6 9.22 24.58 37.21
N THR A 7 8.54 23.48 37.43
CA THR A 7 8.95 22.16 36.95
C THR A 7 9.00 22.08 35.42
N THR A 8 8.04 22.73 34.73
CA THR A 8 8.03 22.80 33.27
C THR A 8 9.23 23.60 32.74
N VAL A 9 9.58 24.73 33.40
CA VAL A 9 10.75 25.52 33.01
C VAL A 9 12.02 24.67 33.12
N TYR A 10 12.23 23.93 34.22
CA TYR A 10 13.40 23.06 34.37
C TYR A 10 13.43 21.93 33.34
N SER A 11 12.30 21.30 33.07
CA SER A 11 12.22 20.23 32.06
C SER A 11 12.59 20.74 30.66
N VAL A 12 12.03 21.89 30.28
CA VAL A 12 12.35 22.52 28.98
C VAL A 12 13.80 22.97 28.92
N ALA A 13 14.31 23.61 29.97
CA ALA A 13 15.71 24.04 30.05
C ALA A 13 16.68 22.88 29.89
N LYS A 14 16.37 21.73 30.53
CA LYS A 14 17.15 20.50 30.37
C LYS A 14 17.17 20.00 28.94
N LYS A 15 16.02 19.97 28.26
CA LYS A 15 15.92 19.57 26.83
C LYS A 15 16.70 20.52 25.94
N LEU A 16 16.54 21.84 26.14
CA LEU A 16 17.26 22.83 25.37
C LEU A 16 18.79 22.76 25.59
N SER A 17 19.23 22.44 26.80
CA SER A 17 20.62 22.20 27.11
C SER A 17 21.17 20.95 26.41
N GLN A 18 20.37 19.85 26.35
CA GLN A 18 20.76 18.60 25.68
C GLN A 18 20.98 18.79 24.18
N ILE A 19 20.20 19.65 23.54
CA ILE A 19 20.36 19.98 22.11
C ILE A 19 21.34 21.15 21.89
N GLY A 20 21.94 21.70 22.97
CA GLY A 20 22.97 22.73 22.90
C GLY A 20 22.47 24.13 22.61
N LEU A 21 21.16 24.40 22.77
CA LEU A 21 20.57 25.75 22.63
C LEU A 21 20.64 26.60 23.90
N ILE A 22 20.95 25.98 25.03
CA ILE A 22 21.23 26.65 26.29
C ILE A 22 22.57 26.14 26.82
N ILE A 23 23.40 27.07 27.24
CA ILE A 23 24.67 26.82 27.89
C ILE A 23 24.47 27.13 29.38
N GLN A 24 24.85 26.18 30.23
CA GLN A 24 24.84 26.37 31.66
C GLN A 24 26.16 27.00 32.09
N ASP A 25 26.10 28.23 32.53
CA ASP A 25 27.27 28.88 33.12
C ASP A 25 27.29 28.58 34.64
N LEU A 26 28.29 27.81 35.04
CA LEU A 26 28.50 27.41 36.43
C LEU A 26 29.24 28.52 37.22
N GLY A 27 28.57 29.65 37.41
CA GLY A 27 29.08 30.70 38.30
C GLY A 27 29.21 30.19 39.74
N GLN A 28 30.10 30.76 40.51
CA GLN A 28 30.49 30.28 41.84
C GLN A 28 29.38 30.22 42.89
N LYS A 29 28.23 30.87 42.70
CA LYS A 29 27.10 30.88 43.64
C LYS A 29 25.73 30.66 43.01
N VAL A 30 25.57 30.89 41.73
CA VAL A 30 24.26 30.79 41.01
C VAL A 30 24.52 30.23 39.62
N ASN A 31 23.76 29.23 39.24
CA ASN A 31 23.80 28.69 37.87
C ASN A 31 22.95 29.59 36.96
N TYR A 32 23.54 30.14 35.94
CA TYR A 32 22.86 30.91 34.91
C TYR A 32 22.65 30.05 33.65
N LEU A 33 21.49 30.22 33.04
CA LEU A 33 21.19 29.64 31.74
C LEU A 33 21.36 30.74 30.68
N VAL A 34 22.30 30.54 29.77
CA VAL A 34 22.60 31.49 28.71
C VAL A 34 22.13 30.86 27.38
N ALA A 35 21.39 31.62 26.57
CA ALA A 35 21.00 31.18 25.25
C ALA A 35 22.24 31.07 24.35
N ALA A 36 22.31 29.98 23.59
CA ALA A 36 23.31 29.83 22.55
C ALA A 36 23.11 30.87 21.42
N PRO A 37 24.14 31.22 20.64
CA PRO A 37 23.97 32.09 19.48
C PRO A 37 22.91 31.54 18.52
N PRO A 38 22.11 32.40 17.87
CA PRO A 38 21.02 31.99 16.95
C PRO A 38 21.50 31.09 15.82
N GLU A 39 22.75 31.23 15.38
CA GLU A 39 23.36 30.40 14.34
C GLU A 39 23.43 28.92 14.72
N LYS A 40 23.36 28.62 16.02
CA LYS A 40 23.32 27.26 16.53
C LYS A 40 22.06 26.51 16.08
N LEU A 41 20.97 27.21 15.88
CA LEU A 41 19.75 26.62 15.32
C LEU A 41 19.99 26.07 13.91
N ILE A 42 20.66 26.84 13.07
CA ILE A 42 20.96 26.42 11.68
C ILE A 42 21.82 25.14 11.71
N SER A 43 22.88 25.12 12.54
CA SER A 43 23.76 23.96 12.64
C SER A 43 23.07 22.67 13.14
N LEU A 44 21.96 22.79 13.89
CA LEU A 44 21.16 21.64 14.29
C LEU A 44 20.41 21.03 13.08
N PHE A 45 19.78 21.88 12.26
CA PHE A 45 19.10 21.41 11.05
C PHE A 45 20.06 20.80 10.04
N GLU A 46 21.23 21.42 9.82
CA GLU A 46 22.28 20.86 8.95
C GLU A 46 22.73 19.47 9.41
N LYS A 47 22.84 19.27 10.72
CA LYS A 47 23.16 17.96 11.30
C LYS A 47 22.05 16.93 11.04
N GLU A 48 20.79 17.31 11.28
CA GLU A 48 19.64 16.43 11.03
C GLU A 48 19.50 16.08 9.55
N GLU A 49 19.68 17.05 8.66
CA GLU A 49 19.67 16.82 7.21
C GLU A 49 20.77 15.84 6.78
N LYS A 50 21.98 15.99 7.32
CA LYS A 50 23.07 15.08 7.04
C LYS A 50 22.75 13.66 7.51
N GLU A 51 22.27 13.50 8.75
CA GLU A 51 21.87 12.20 9.29
C GLU A 51 20.73 11.56 8.48
N LEU A 52 19.74 12.36 8.07
CA LEU A 52 18.65 11.91 7.21
C LEU A 52 19.15 11.49 5.83
N GLY A 53 20.09 12.26 5.27
CA GLY A 53 20.74 11.95 3.99
C GLY A 53 21.51 10.62 4.04
N GLU A 54 22.21 10.34 5.11
CA GLU A 54 22.93 9.08 5.33
C GLU A 54 21.95 7.90 5.44
N ARG A 55 20.90 8.04 6.25
CA ARG A 55 19.85 7.02 6.38
C ARG A 55 19.14 6.72 5.04
N LYS A 56 18.87 7.78 4.25
CA LYS A 56 18.29 7.63 2.92
C LYS A 56 19.21 6.85 1.96
N LYS A 57 20.51 7.11 1.97
CA LYS A 57 21.48 6.37 1.17
C LYS A 57 21.50 4.89 1.55
N VAL A 58 21.55 4.57 2.85
CA VAL A 58 21.50 3.19 3.34
C VAL A 58 20.21 2.49 2.88
N ALA A 59 19.07 3.15 3.02
CA ALA A 59 17.80 2.60 2.58
C ALA A 59 17.75 2.34 1.07
N GLN A 60 18.32 3.24 0.26
CA GLN A 60 18.42 3.07 -1.20
C GLN A 60 19.32 1.89 -1.58
N THR A 61 20.49 1.75 -0.92
CA THR A 61 21.39 0.62 -1.15
C THR A 61 20.73 -0.70 -0.79
N LEU A 62 20.08 -0.78 0.38
CA LEU A 62 19.35 -1.98 0.80
C LEU A 62 18.19 -2.32 -0.15
N ALA A 63 17.47 -1.32 -0.63
CA ALA A 63 16.39 -1.55 -1.62
C ALA A 63 16.93 -2.12 -2.93
N GLN A 64 18.10 -1.66 -3.39
CA GLN A 64 18.77 -2.20 -4.58
C GLN A 64 19.23 -3.64 -4.36
N GLU A 65 19.90 -3.92 -3.24
CA GLU A 65 20.36 -5.27 -2.89
C GLU A 65 19.19 -6.26 -2.77
N LEU A 66 18.11 -5.86 -2.10
CA LEU A 66 16.90 -6.69 -2.00
C LEU A 66 16.24 -6.94 -3.36
N SER A 67 16.25 -5.95 -4.24
CA SER A 67 15.71 -6.11 -5.60
C SER A 67 16.53 -7.11 -6.42
N CYS A 68 17.84 -7.12 -6.28
CA CYS A 68 18.71 -8.11 -6.92
C CYS A 68 18.44 -9.53 -6.40
N LEU A 69 18.23 -9.69 -5.09
CA LEU A 69 17.92 -11.00 -4.48
C LEU A 69 16.57 -11.57 -4.96
N GLN A 70 15.59 -10.71 -5.23
CA GLN A 70 14.31 -11.14 -5.80
C GLN A 70 14.43 -11.59 -7.27
N SER A 71 15.41 -11.05 -8.00
CA SER A 71 15.61 -11.37 -9.42
C SER A 71 16.27 -12.74 -9.68
N GLU A 72 17.04 -13.26 -8.72
CA GLU A 72 17.86 -14.48 -8.95
C GLU A 72 17.17 -15.81 -8.65
N LYS A 73 15.96 -15.81 -8.09
CA LYS A 73 15.29 -17.07 -7.70
C LYS A 73 13.92 -17.21 -8.33
N HIS A 74 13.86 -17.68 -9.55
CA HIS A 74 12.69 -18.39 -10.08
C HIS A 74 12.47 -19.70 -9.29
N TYR A 75 12.06 -19.56 -8.02
CA TYR A 75 11.47 -20.70 -7.36
C TYR A 75 10.04 -20.85 -7.87
N SER A 76 9.71 -22.02 -8.37
CA SER A 76 8.33 -22.43 -8.69
C SER A 76 7.44 -22.58 -7.44
N VAL A 77 7.83 -21.99 -6.31
CA VAL A 77 7.06 -22.02 -5.07
C VAL A 77 6.04 -20.88 -5.10
N PRO A 78 4.76 -21.18 -5.05
CA PRO A 78 3.72 -20.15 -5.02
C PRO A 78 3.89 -19.23 -3.81
N HIS A 79 3.84 -17.92 -4.03
CA HIS A 79 3.75 -16.96 -2.95
C HIS A 79 2.29 -16.74 -2.56
N ILE A 80 1.91 -17.18 -1.36
CA ILE A 80 0.55 -17.00 -0.84
C ILE A 80 0.51 -15.69 -0.04
N ARG A 81 -0.48 -14.86 -0.34
CA ARG A 81 -0.75 -13.62 0.38
C ARG A 81 -2.20 -13.59 0.82
N PHE A 82 -2.41 -13.47 2.12
CA PHE A 82 -3.73 -13.23 2.70
C PHE A 82 -4.00 -11.74 2.79
N VAL A 83 -5.21 -11.33 2.47
CA VAL A 83 -5.67 -9.95 2.54
C VAL A 83 -6.89 -9.90 3.45
N GLU A 84 -6.83 -9.06 4.47
CA GLU A 84 -7.97 -8.84 5.36
C GLU A 84 -9.13 -8.18 4.61
N GLU A 85 -10.36 -8.56 4.95
CA GLU A 85 -11.57 -8.06 4.31
C GLU A 85 -11.67 -6.53 4.33
N SER A 86 -11.27 -5.91 5.44
CA SER A 86 -11.24 -4.45 5.60
C SER A 86 -10.33 -3.72 4.61
N ARG A 87 -9.35 -4.40 4.04
CA ARG A 87 -8.40 -3.87 3.05
C ARG A 87 -8.63 -4.38 1.64
N LEU A 88 -9.59 -5.30 1.46
CA LEU A 88 -9.76 -6.01 0.21
C LEU A 88 -10.08 -5.06 -0.95
N GLU A 89 -10.98 -4.10 -0.76
CA GLU A 89 -11.34 -3.16 -1.82
C GLU A 89 -10.12 -2.33 -2.30
N ALA A 90 -9.34 -1.77 -1.39
CA ALA A 90 -8.12 -1.03 -1.74
C ALA A 90 -7.11 -1.94 -2.45
N TYR A 91 -6.92 -3.16 -1.94
CA TYR A 91 -6.02 -4.14 -2.53
C TYR A 91 -6.42 -4.55 -3.95
N LEU A 92 -7.71 -4.66 -4.25
CA LEU A 92 -8.22 -4.97 -5.59
C LEU A 92 -7.80 -3.89 -6.60
N TYR A 93 -7.95 -2.60 -6.25
CA TYR A 93 -7.50 -1.49 -7.10
C TYR A 93 -5.98 -1.46 -7.27
N GLU A 94 -5.23 -1.62 -6.17
CA GLU A 94 -3.76 -1.60 -6.17
C GLU A 94 -3.15 -2.77 -6.96
N SER A 95 -3.78 -3.93 -6.93
CA SER A 95 -3.23 -5.16 -7.51
C SER A 95 -3.61 -5.36 -8.98
N TYR A 96 -4.72 -4.78 -9.42
CA TYR A 96 -5.20 -4.92 -10.79
C TYR A 96 -4.16 -4.60 -11.87
N PRO A 97 -3.35 -3.54 -11.79
CA PRO A 97 -2.35 -3.25 -12.83
C PRO A 97 -1.32 -4.37 -13.00
N ARG A 98 -0.96 -5.05 -11.91
CA ARG A 98 -0.03 -6.20 -11.93
C ARG A 98 -0.68 -7.41 -12.60
N TRP A 99 -1.94 -7.69 -12.27
CA TRP A 99 -2.71 -8.78 -12.89
C TRP A 99 -2.92 -8.53 -14.37
N ALA A 100 -3.31 -7.32 -14.76
CA ALA A 100 -3.49 -6.94 -16.15
C ALA A 100 -2.19 -7.06 -16.96
N ASN A 101 -1.06 -6.65 -16.38
CA ASN A 101 0.25 -6.79 -17.03
C ASN A 101 0.65 -8.27 -17.19
N SER A 102 0.35 -9.13 -16.21
CA SER A 102 0.58 -10.57 -16.32
C SER A 102 -0.29 -11.21 -17.40
N LEU A 103 -1.57 -10.85 -17.44
CA LEU A 103 -2.50 -11.31 -18.47
C LEU A 103 -2.04 -10.96 -19.89
N THR A 104 -1.54 -9.74 -20.12
CA THR A 104 -1.10 -9.31 -21.45
C THR A 104 0.18 -9.99 -21.94
N LYS A 105 0.98 -10.54 -21.02
CA LYS A 105 2.17 -11.34 -21.36
C LYS A 105 1.83 -12.76 -21.79
N GLU A 106 0.68 -13.25 -21.40
CA GLU A 106 0.17 -14.58 -21.69
C GLU A 106 -0.85 -14.53 -22.84
N ASP A 107 -2.03 -15.13 -22.64
CA ASP A 107 -3.08 -15.21 -23.64
C ASP A 107 -4.10 -14.06 -23.59
N ALA A 108 -3.90 -13.10 -22.68
CA ALA A 108 -4.78 -11.98 -22.40
C ALA A 108 -6.22 -12.42 -22.03
N VAL A 109 -6.37 -13.56 -21.36
CA VAL A 109 -7.68 -14.08 -20.94
C VAL A 109 -7.72 -14.27 -19.44
N TRP A 110 -8.63 -13.55 -18.79
CA TRP A 110 -8.92 -13.70 -17.38
C TRP A 110 -10.03 -14.75 -17.22
N ARG A 111 -9.71 -15.85 -16.57
CA ARG A 111 -10.61 -16.99 -16.41
C ARG A 111 -10.97 -17.23 -14.95
N GLY A 112 -12.13 -17.80 -14.72
CA GLY A 112 -12.51 -18.23 -13.38
C GLY A 112 -14.02 -18.37 -13.18
N PHE A 113 -14.39 -18.35 -11.91
CA PHE A 113 -15.76 -18.23 -11.49
C PHE A 113 -15.89 -17.12 -10.44
N GLN A 114 -17.06 -16.52 -10.39
CA GLN A 114 -17.35 -15.39 -9.52
C GLN A 114 -18.69 -15.61 -8.84
N ASP A 115 -18.70 -15.46 -7.53
CA ASP A 115 -19.93 -15.52 -6.76
C ASP A 115 -20.66 -14.16 -6.77
N ASP A 116 -21.95 -14.22 -6.54
CA ASP A 116 -22.82 -13.05 -6.61
C ASP A 116 -22.69 -12.11 -5.40
N SER A 117 -22.16 -12.59 -4.27
CA SER A 117 -21.88 -11.76 -3.10
C SER A 117 -20.69 -10.84 -3.37
N PHE A 118 -19.65 -11.34 -4.02
CA PHE A 118 -18.53 -10.53 -4.47
C PHE A 118 -19.01 -9.47 -5.48
N THR A 119 -19.82 -9.88 -6.44
CA THR A 119 -20.38 -8.99 -7.45
C THR A 119 -21.18 -7.85 -6.82
N SER A 120 -22.04 -8.17 -5.85
CA SER A 120 -22.85 -7.16 -5.16
C SER A 120 -22.01 -6.18 -4.35
N ARG A 121 -20.94 -6.67 -3.70
CA ARG A 121 -20.09 -5.85 -2.83
C ARG A 121 -19.13 -4.95 -3.61
N TYR A 122 -18.59 -5.45 -4.72
CA TYR A 122 -17.51 -4.79 -5.47
C TYR A 122 -17.92 -4.37 -6.89
N GLU A 123 -19.20 -4.08 -7.13
CA GLU A 123 -19.71 -3.68 -8.44
C GLU A 123 -18.93 -2.50 -9.04
N LYS A 124 -18.59 -1.50 -8.21
CA LYS A 124 -17.82 -0.32 -8.64
C LYS A 124 -16.43 -0.68 -9.16
N TRP A 125 -15.75 -1.61 -8.48
CA TRP A 125 -14.46 -2.12 -8.91
C TRP A 125 -14.58 -2.92 -10.20
N ILE A 126 -15.63 -3.75 -10.34
CA ILE A 126 -15.89 -4.51 -11.56
C ILE A 126 -16.12 -3.58 -12.75
N ASP A 127 -16.91 -2.53 -12.58
CA ASP A 127 -17.14 -1.53 -13.62
C ASP A 127 -15.86 -0.76 -13.99
N TRP A 128 -15.04 -0.46 -13.00
CA TRP A 128 -13.77 0.20 -13.20
C TRP A 128 -12.78 -0.70 -13.96
N THR A 129 -12.63 -1.96 -13.54
CA THR A 129 -11.75 -2.93 -14.21
C THR A 129 -12.21 -3.17 -15.64
N TRP A 130 -13.51 -3.19 -15.88
CA TRP A 130 -14.05 -3.42 -17.22
C TRP A 130 -13.57 -2.36 -18.23
N LYS A 131 -13.56 -1.11 -17.86
CA LYS A 131 -13.03 -0.02 -18.70
C LYS A 131 -11.55 -0.24 -19.02
N HIS A 132 -10.77 -0.74 -18.08
CA HIS A 132 -9.34 -1.02 -18.25
C HIS A 132 -9.11 -2.31 -19.07
N HIS A 133 -9.97 -3.31 -18.98
CA HIS A 133 -9.91 -4.50 -19.81
C HIS A 133 -10.05 -4.17 -21.30
N ILE A 134 -11.01 -3.32 -21.65
CA ILE A 134 -11.20 -2.87 -23.03
C ILE A 134 -9.94 -2.18 -23.56
N GLN A 135 -9.32 -1.31 -22.75
CA GLN A 135 -8.09 -0.61 -23.13
C GLN A 135 -6.90 -1.55 -23.33
N ASN A 136 -6.81 -2.61 -22.54
CA ASN A 136 -5.70 -3.56 -22.57
C ASN A 136 -5.98 -4.80 -23.43
N ASN A 137 -7.09 -4.83 -24.17
CA ASN A 137 -7.53 -5.97 -24.99
C ASN A 137 -7.63 -7.30 -24.21
N VAL A 138 -7.94 -7.24 -22.92
CA VAL A 138 -8.11 -8.41 -22.06
C VAL A 138 -9.53 -8.97 -22.22
N ARG A 139 -9.63 -10.27 -22.50
CA ARG A 139 -10.90 -11.00 -22.54
C ARG A 139 -11.21 -11.56 -21.17
N VAL A 140 -12.50 -11.57 -20.79
CA VAL A 140 -12.97 -12.15 -19.53
C VAL A 140 -13.89 -13.33 -19.85
N GLU A 141 -13.55 -14.50 -19.32
CA GLU A 141 -14.28 -15.76 -19.52
C GLU A 141 -14.61 -16.37 -18.14
N PHE A 142 -15.77 -16.02 -17.58
CA PHE A 142 -16.19 -16.45 -16.24
C PHE A 142 -17.42 -17.34 -16.25
N PHE A 143 -17.48 -18.25 -15.28
CA PHE A 143 -18.72 -18.87 -14.82
C PHE A 143 -19.29 -18.02 -13.68
N LEU A 144 -20.62 -17.83 -13.70
CA LEU A 144 -21.35 -17.01 -12.75
C LEU A 144 -22.49 -17.81 -12.16
N ASN A 145 -22.83 -17.51 -10.91
CA ASN A 145 -24.07 -17.98 -10.32
C ASN A 145 -25.29 -17.41 -11.07
N LYS A 146 -26.42 -18.12 -11.02
CA LYS A 146 -27.66 -17.69 -11.67
C LYS A 146 -28.43 -16.67 -10.82
N ALA A 147 -27.74 -15.58 -10.44
CA ALA A 147 -28.29 -14.49 -9.66
C ALA A 147 -28.75 -13.32 -10.57
N GLU A 148 -29.67 -12.50 -10.06
CA GLU A 148 -30.22 -11.36 -10.79
C GLU A 148 -29.13 -10.29 -11.04
N ILE A 149 -28.25 -10.05 -10.06
CA ILE A 149 -27.13 -9.11 -10.17
C ILE A 149 -26.19 -9.49 -11.33
N GLU A 150 -25.90 -10.78 -11.51
CA GLU A 150 -25.06 -11.27 -12.59
C GLU A 150 -25.71 -11.07 -13.96
N ARG A 151 -27.01 -11.26 -14.05
CA ARG A 151 -27.78 -10.98 -15.29
C ARG A 151 -27.79 -9.50 -15.64
N SER A 152 -27.86 -8.63 -14.64
CA SER A 152 -27.78 -7.17 -14.84
C SER A 152 -26.41 -6.75 -15.36
N LEU A 153 -25.33 -7.31 -14.81
CA LEU A 153 -23.97 -7.08 -15.29
C LEU A 153 -23.74 -7.56 -16.73
N LEU A 154 -24.30 -8.72 -17.10
CA LEU A 154 -24.23 -9.21 -18.49
C LEU A 154 -24.91 -8.26 -19.47
N LYS A 155 -26.03 -7.65 -19.07
CA LYS A 155 -26.71 -6.64 -19.90
C LYS A 155 -25.90 -5.35 -20.01
N LYS A 156 -25.26 -4.93 -18.92
CA LYS A 156 -24.43 -3.72 -18.84
C LYS A 156 -23.14 -3.84 -19.68
N HIS A 157 -22.59 -5.06 -19.77
CA HIS A 157 -21.31 -5.34 -20.43
C HIS A 157 -21.45 -6.53 -21.42
N PRO A 158 -22.09 -6.35 -22.57
CA PRO A 158 -22.43 -7.45 -23.48
C PRO A 158 -21.21 -8.12 -24.16
N THR A 159 -20.04 -7.49 -24.13
CA THR A 159 -18.80 -8.05 -24.68
C THR A 159 -18.12 -9.07 -23.75
N ARG A 160 -18.62 -9.24 -22.53
CA ARG A 160 -18.12 -10.25 -21.59
C ARG A 160 -18.60 -11.65 -21.99
N LYS A 161 -17.67 -12.59 -22.10
CA LYS A 161 -18.00 -13.99 -22.33
C LYS A 161 -18.22 -14.68 -20.97
N MET A 162 -19.45 -14.57 -20.47
CA MET A 162 -19.84 -15.21 -19.20
C MET A 162 -20.87 -16.29 -19.43
N ARG A 163 -20.77 -17.36 -18.64
CA ARG A 163 -21.71 -18.46 -18.65
C ARG A 163 -22.35 -18.59 -17.28
N LEU A 164 -23.69 -18.57 -17.25
CA LEU A 164 -24.42 -18.84 -16.04
C LEU A 164 -24.42 -20.35 -15.78
N LEU A 165 -24.21 -20.73 -14.53
CA LEU A 165 -24.25 -22.11 -14.09
C LEU A 165 -25.68 -22.67 -14.13
N PRO A 166 -25.86 -24.00 -14.22
CA PRO A 166 -27.14 -24.66 -13.96
C PRO A 166 -27.68 -24.32 -12.57
N ASN A 167 -28.99 -24.51 -12.34
CA ASN A 167 -29.63 -24.13 -11.08
C ASN A 167 -29.18 -24.96 -9.87
N ASP A 168 -28.63 -26.12 -10.10
CA ASP A 168 -28.16 -27.11 -9.11
C ASP A 168 -26.72 -26.91 -8.70
N ILE A 169 -26.03 -25.94 -9.32
CA ILE A 169 -24.63 -25.61 -9.04
C ILE A 169 -24.52 -24.14 -8.68
N SER A 170 -23.88 -23.83 -7.54
CA SER A 170 -23.51 -22.49 -7.14
C SER A 170 -22.12 -22.46 -6.51
N PHE A 171 -21.47 -21.33 -6.60
CA PHE A 171 -20.21 -21.05 -5.89
C PHE A 171 -20.50 -20.11 -4.73
N ASP A 172 -19.82 -20.37 -3.60
CA ASP A 172 -19.86 -19.52 -2.40
C ASP A 172 -18.60 -18.67 -2.27
N SER A 173 -17.72 -18.73 -3.26
CA SER A 173 -16.47 -17.97 -3.32
C SER A 173 -16.10 -17.67 -4.76
N SER A 174 -15.31 -16.62 -4.95
CA SER A 174 -14.75 -16.28 -6.25
C SER A 174 -13.34 -16.89 -6.40
N PHE A 175 -13.02 -17.32 -7.62
CA PHE A 175 -11.74 -17.91 -7.97
C PHE A 175 -11.34 -17.47 -9.37
N TRP A 176 -10.20 -16.83 -9.51
CA TRP A 176 -9.74 -16.32 -10.79
C TRP A 176 -8.29 -16.71 -11.09
N VAL A 177 -8.05 -16.93 -12.37
CA VAL A 177 -6.71 -17.07 -12.94
C VAL A 177 -6.43 -15.86 -13.83
N ALA A 178 -5.43 -15.08 -13.47
CA ALA A 178 -5.02 -13.87 -14.16
C ALA A 178 -3.51 -13.92 -14.49
N GLY A 179 -3.15 -14.54 -15.63
CA GLY A 179 -1.76 -14.84 -15.97
C GLY A 179 -1.12 -15.74 -14.91
N GLU A 180 -0.05 -15.28 -14.28
CA GLU A 180 0.67 -16.01 -13.21
C GLU A 180 -0.04 -15.95 -11.84
N TYR A 181 -1.15 -15.25 -11.72
CA TYR A 181 -1.85 -15.05 -10.46
C TYR A 181 -3.06 -15.96 -10.32
N LEU A 182 -3.16 -16.58 -9.14
CA LEU A 182 -4.34 -17.25 -8.66
C LEU A 182 -4.95 -16.42 -7.53
N ILE A 183 -6.22 -16.05 -7.67
CA ILE A 183 -6.93 -15.16 -6.75
C ILE A 183 -8.16 -15.91 -6.24
N MET A 184 -8.25 -16.05 -4.92
CA MET A 184 -9.35 -16.74 -4.24
C MET A 184 -9.93 -15.87 -3.14
#